data_cabfbf255a6a778b52a10641551d568f
#
_entry.id   cabfbf255a6a778b52a10641551d568f
#
_cell.length_a   1.000
_cell.length_b   1.000
_cell.length_c   1.000
_cell.angle_alpha   90.00
_cell.angle_beta   90.00
_cell.angle_gamma   90.00
#
_symmetry.space_group_name_H-M   'P 1'
#
loop_
_entity.id
_entity.type
_entity.pdbx_description
1 polymer ?
#
loop_
_entity_poly.entity_id
_entity_poly.type
_entity_poly.pdbx_seq_one_letter_code
_entity_poly.pdbx_strand_id
1 'polypeptide(L)'
;MALTKVTGQVVNDTTDVTVGVLTVSGISTFTGRVAIGTDLRVEGSVSVGGTVTYEDVTNVNSIGDITVGSGITLSKDGDIFFTGIMTGNGSGLTGVANTDVIFPDKISFSDSAAGSINIGVSSDLQIYHNTNSFIDNTTNNNLNIRNTGNGSIQIKPSTAGVKLFYGDSEKLETASGGVTVTGNIVGTSFTTSGPTGQTAFVNQHAVGVGSTSTTGKFAGVGTDAGTIVFDVTKSTLEFYNGNIWVATSAQVPSLSSVSGNIIASNASTITLAGSGFGSSNLVVKFVQSSDSISETVTVTPTSSTAASVAVPADVYNDVTAGNDVTISVTNSDGLESGTVTHTAVALPSGGTVTTSGNYRIHSFTSSGTFVNTLASLSVEYLVIAGGGGGGVGDQNAVAYGGGGGAGGYRTNVAGQTSGRGSSAEAALSLSAGNKTVTVGAGGAGATGDDQLGTNGGDSVFDSITSIGGGRGGANSSAGSSGGSGGGGKESNGVGHSGTSGQGYDGGNGSESGNRGGGGGGAASAGSATSGGNGLSHNITGSAVTRAGGGGSNSSGGSGGGGAGGAGGTAGGAGTANTGSGGGGGTVTSGAGGSGIVIVRYLVTGL
;
A
#
# COMPACT_ATOMS: atom_id res chain seq x y z
N MET A 1 30.17 24.50 12.87
CA MET A 1 29.57 25.60 13.67
C MET A 1 28.14 25.78 13.13
N ALA A 2 27.14 25.44 13.89
CA ALA A 2 25.74 25.59 13.45
C ALA A 2 25.31 27.03 13.72
N LEU A 3 24.98 27.77 12.67
CA LEU A 3 24.33 29.06 12.79
C LEU A 3 22.86 28.82 13.16
N THR A 4 22.50 29.09 14.41
CA THR A 4 21.19 28.70 14.95
C THR A 4 20.04 29.64 14.52
N LYS A 5 20.29 30.82 14.06
CA LYS A 5 19.32 31.76 13.42
C LYS A 5 19.96 33.14 13.24
N VAL A 6 19.98 33.64 12.03
CA VAL A 6 20.28 35.07 11.80
C VAL A 6 18.94 35.80 11.66
N THR A 7 18.50 36.48 12.71
CA THR A 7 17.35 37.39 12.67
C THR A 7 17.85 38.80 12.55
N GLY A 8 17.62 39.42 11.39
CA GLY A 8 17.79 40.85 11.22
C GLY A 8 19.18 41.38 10.93
N GLN A 9 20.13 40.55 10.53
CA GLN A 9 21.43 41.05 10.05
C GLN A 9 21.63 40.78 8.57
N VAL A 10 22.01 41.80 7.83
CA VAL A 10 22.45 41.72 6.46
C VAL A 10 23.84 41.08 6.47
N VAL A 11 24.00 39.90 5.85
CA VAL A 11 25.33 39.33 5.60
C VAL A 11 25.96 40.17 4.50
N ASN A 12 27.10 40.80 4.80
CA ASN A 12 27.80 41.67 3.85
C ASN A 12 28.31 40.84 2.67
N ASP A 13 28.24 41.39 1.47
CA ASP A 13 28.54 40.77 0.16
C ASP A 13 30.03 40.32 -0.03
N THR A 14 30.86 40.56 0.94
CA THR A 14 32.31 40.23 0.87
C THR A 14 32.73 38.99 1.64
N THR A 15 31.80 38.26 2.25
CA THR A 15 32.14 37.11 3.08
C THR A 15 31.38 35.86 2.63
N ASP A 16 32.11 34.83 2.26
CA ASP A 16 31.52 33.53 1.96
C ASP A 16 30.97 32.92 3.25
N VAL A 17 29.66 32.65 3.26
CA VAL A 17 28.98 31.99 4.37
C VAL A 17 28.66 30.57 3.99
N THR A 18 29.33 29.60 4.62
CA THR A 18 28.99 28.18 4.44
C THR A 18 28.03 27.75 5.53
N VAL A 19 26.84 27.37 5.15
CA VAL A 19 25.80 26.84 6.05
C VAL A 19 25.43 25.42 5.65
N GLY A 20 25.26 24.53 6.62
CA GLY A 20 24.85 23.15 6.36
C GLY A 20 23.41 23.05 5.85
N VAL A 21 22.51 23.90 6.36
CA VAL A 21 21.13 24.04 5.92
C VAL A 21 20.71 25.50 6.06
N LEU A 22 20.20 26.09 4.99
CA LEU A 22 19.57 27.40 5.01
C LEU A 22 18.07 27.23 4.81
N THR A 23 17.28 27.54 5.84
CA THR A 23 15.82 27.57 5.73
C THR A 23 15.35 29.02 5.79
N VAL A 24 14.69 29.47 4.74
CA VAL A 24 14.16 30.82 4.65
C VAL A 24 12.64 30.76 4.60
N SER A 25 11.97 31.35 5.58
CA SER A 25 10.51 31.48 5.60
C SER A 25 10.15 32.90 5.13
N GLY A 26 9.85 33.05 3.85
CA GLY A 26 9.49 34.33 3.27
C GLY A 26 10.16 34.60 1.93
N ILE A 27 10.18 35.85 1.50
CA ILE A 27 10.82 36.27 0.25
C ILE A 27 12.30 36.53 0.52
N SER A 28 13.16 35.87 -0.24
CA SER A 28 14.61 36.10 -0.19
C SER A 28 15.09 36.63 -1.51
N THR A 29 15.86 37.68 -1.47
CA THR A 29 16.51 38.26 -2.66
C THR A 29 18.01 38.13 -2.52
N PHE A 30 18.62 37.48 -3.52
CA PHE A 30 20.06 37.42 -3.67
C PHE A 30 20.49 38.35 -4.79
N THR A 31 21.35 39.32 -4.50
CA THR A 31 21.82 40.31 -5.49
C THR A 31 23.10 39.88 -6.17
N GLY A 32 23.66 38.75 -5.82
CA GLY A 32 24.88 38.20 -6.38
C GLY A 32 24.71 36.79 -6.94
N ARG A 33 25.83 36.14 -7.23
CA ARG A 33 25.85 34.77 -7.71
C ARG A 33 25.50 33.79 -6.58
N VAL A 34 24.54 32.93 -6.83
CA VAL A 34 24.22 31.79 -5.95
C VAL A 34 24.78 30.54 -6.61
N ALA A 35 25.67 29.82 -5.94
CA ALA A 35 26.18 28.53 -6.36
C ALA A 35 25.55 27.44 -5.48
N ILE A 36 24.94 26.43 -6.10
CA ILE A 36 24.33 25.28 -5.45
C ILE A 36 25.18 24.06 -5.82
N GLY A 37 25.79 23.43 -4.83
CA GLY A 37 26.78 22.38 -5.05
C GLY A 37 26.22 21.01 -5.41
N THR A 38 24.92 20.77 -5.18
CA THR A 38 24.27 19.50 -5.51
C THR A 38 22.94 19.75 -6.23
N ASP A 39 21.85 19.83 -5.51
CA ASP A 39 20.51 19.91 -6.12
C ASP A 39 19.78 21.21 -5.77
N LEU A 40 19.12 21.80 -6.75
CA LEU A 40 18.12 22.86 -6.54
C LEU A 40 16.73 22.25 -6.70
N ARG A 41 15.96 22.17 -5.60
CA ARG A 41 14.54 21.81 -5.64
C ARG A 41 13.68 23.04 -5.39
N VAL A 42 12.80 23.35 -6.32
CA VAL A 42 11.84 24.45 -6.22
C VAL A 42 10.43 23.86 -6.26
N GLU A 43 9.65 24.08 -5.20
CA GLU A 43 8.25 23.59 -5.13
C GLU A 43 7.25 24.55 -5.83
N GLY A 44 7.73 25.66 -6.34
CA GLY A 44 6.97 26.65 -7.08
C GLY A 44 7.58 26.97 -8.44
N SER A 45 7.34 28.18 -8.91
CA SER A 45 7.84 28.63 -10.22
C SER A 45 9.26 29.19 -10.10
N VAL A 46 10.09 28.88 -11.08
CA VAL A 46 11.39 29.54 -11.30
C VAL A 46 11.24 30.52 -12.45
N SER A 47 11.49 31.80 -12.20
CA SER A 47 11.54 32.83 -13.23
C SER A 47 12.97 33.33 -13.40
N VAL A 48 13.52 33.20 -14.57
CA VAL A 48 14.89 33.63 -14.89
C VAL A 48 14.83 34.76 -15.92
N GLY A 49 15.27 35.95 -15.50
CA GLY A 49 15.30 37.14 -16.36
C GLY A 49 16.46 37.17 -17.37
N GLY A 50 17.28 36.17 -17.43
CA GLY A 50 18.44 36.05 -18.30
C GLY A 50 18.57 34.65 -18.91
N THR A 51 19.78 34.29 -19.30
CA THR A 51 20.08 33.00 -19.92
C THR A 51 20.28 31.92 -18.85
N VAL A 52 19.66 30.76 -19.06
CA VAL A 52 19.96 29.56 -18.30
C VAL A 52 20.89 28.69 -19.12
N THR A 53 22.10 28.45 -18.62
CA THR A 53 23.10 27.60 -19.29
C THR A 53 23.28 26.33 -18.47
N TYR A 54 23.19 25.20 -19.12
CA TYR A 54 23.44 23.88 -18.53
C TYR A 54 24.70 23.29 -19.15
N GLU A 55 25.61 22.75 -18.34
CA GLU A 55 26.83 22.08 -18.84
C GLU A 55 26.59 20.57 -19.10
N ASP A 56 25.73 19.93 -18.35
CA ASP A 56 25.40 18.50 -18.52
C ASP A 56 23.92 18.25 -18.18
N VAL A 57 23.05 18.30 -19.16
CA VAL A 57 21.63 17.98 -18.96
C VAL A 57 21.36 16.59 -19.48
N THR A 58 21.22 15.64 -18.56
CA THR A 58 20.82 14.27 -18.92
C THR A 58 19.33 14.18 -19.25
N ASN A 59 18.48 14.98 -18.58
CA ASN A 59 17.04 15.05 -18.87
C ASN A 59 16.45 16.41 -18.49
N VAL A 60 15.64 16.99 -19.38
CA VAL A 60 14.69 18.06 -19.05
C VAL A 60 13.30 17.47 -19.10
N ASN A 61 12.68 17.26 -17.93
CA ASN A 61 11.32 16.75 -17.83
C ASN A 61 10.36 17.93 -17.54
N SER A 62 9.52 18.27 -18.52
CA SER A 62 8.48 19.31 -18.39
C SER A 62 7.11 18.64 -18.48
N ILE A 63 6.23 18.92 -17.50
CA ILE A 63 4.84 18.42 -17.46
C ILE A 63 3.88 19.40 -18.14
N GLY A 64 4.37 20.49 -18.66
CA GLY A 64 3.57 21.52 -19.34
C GLY A 64 4.21 22.00 -20.63
N ASP A 65 3.69 23.08 -21.18
CA ASP A 65 4.16 23.66 -22.42
C ASP A 65 5.55 24.28 -22.26
N ILE A 66 6.44 24.00 -23.21
CA ILE A 66 7.69 24.72 -23.39
C ILE A 66 7.43 25.78 -24.47
N THR A 67 7.26 27.04 -24.06
CA THR A 67 7.04 28.15 -24.98
C THR A 67 8.38 28.84 -25.31
N VAL A 68 8.75 28.89 -26.57
CA VAL A 68 9.98 29.55 -27.05
C VAL A 68 9.58 30.72 -27.92
N GLY A 69 9.98 31.92 -27.53
CA GLY A 69 9.55 33.15 -28.21
C GLY A 69 10.13 33.38 -29.63
N SER A 70 11.30 32.84 -29.93
CA SER A 70 11.91 32.94 -31.28
C SER A 70 12.99 31.88 -31.45
N GLY A 71 12.65 30.84 -32.18
CA GLY A 71 13.55 29.82 -32.68
C GLY A 71 14.12 28.85 -31.66
N ILE A 72 13.98 27.57 -31.92
CA ILE A 72 14.69 26.50 -31.26
C ILE A 72 15.83 26.06 -32.17
N THR A 73 17.08 26.14 -31.69
CA THR A 73 18.22 25.57 -32.39
C THR A 73 18.62 24.29 -31.72
N LEU A 74 18.55 23.18 -32.42
CA LEU A 74 18.97 21.86 -31.96
C LEU A 74 20.26 21.50 -32.72
N SER A 75 21.25 21.01 -31.97
CA SER A 75 22.56 20.68 -32.56
C SER A 75 22.48 19.46 -33.49
N LYS A 76 23.43 19.37 -34.41
CA LYS A 76 23.44 18.41 -35.54
C LYS A 76 23.52 16.92 -35.13
N ASP A 77 23.82 16.61 -33.86
CA ASP A 77 24.11 15.25 -33.43
C ASP A 77 23.01 14.67 -32.50
N GLY A 78 21.85 15.34 -32.37
CA GLY A 78 20.75 14.89 -31.52
C GLY A 78 19.47 14.59 -32.28
N ASP A 79 18.84 13.48 -31.97
CA ASP A 79 17.51 13.13 -32.45
C ASP A 79 16.43 13.98 -31.77
N ILE A 80 15.50 14.50 -32.55
CA ILE A 80 14.35 15.23 -32.05
C ILE A 80 13.14 14.31 -32.15
N PHE A 81 12.62 13.92 -31.03
CA PHE A 81 11.43 13.08 -30.97
C PHE A 81 10.22 13.91 -30.52
N PHE A 82 9.27 14.11 -31.41
CA PHE A 82 8.00 14.75 -31.10
C PHE A 82 6.89 13.71 -31.00
N THR A 83 6.19 13.65 -29.86
CA THR A 83 4.98 12.82 -29.68
C THR A 83 3.69 13.57 -30.01
N GLY A 84 3.78 14.83 -30.44
CA GLY A 84 2.66 15.70 -30.74
C GLY A 84 2.70 16.29 -32.16
N ILE A 85 1.85 17.28 -32.41
CA ILE A 85 1.69 17.94 -33.72
C ILE A 85 2.72 19.07 -33.85
N MET A 86 3.49 19.05 -34.92
CA MET A 86 4.28 20.21 -35.37
C MET A 86 3.45 21.05 -36.34
N THR A 87 3.06 22.24 -35.94
CA THR A 87 2.32 23.15 -36.80
C THR A 87 3.23 24.24 -37.36
N GLY A 88 3.25 24.40 -38.65
CA GLY A 88 4.02 25.41 -39.36
C GLY A 88 3.84 25.31 -40.88
N ASN A 89 4.26 26.33 -41.60
CA ASN A 89 4.22 26.27 -43.04
C ASN A 89 5.45 25.52 -43.60
N GLY A 90 5.57 24.33 -43.62
CA GLY A 90 6.70 23.49 -44.07
C GLY A 90 7.68 24.01 -45.17
N SER A 91 7.63 25.30 -45.51
CA SER A 91 8.41 25.90 -46.62
C SER A 91 9.94 25.90 -46.40
N GLY A 92 10.39 25.60 -45.19
CA GLY A 92 11.81 25.49 -44.84
C GLY A 92 12.29 24.06 -44.55
N LEU A 93 11.48 23.05 -44.73
CA LEU A 93 11.91 21.67 -44.55
C LEU A 93 12.73 21.24 -45.77
N THR A 94 14.05 21.30 -45.65
CA THR A 94 14.98 20.80 -46.65
C THR A 94 15.76 19.62 -46.09
N GLY A 95 16.00 18.62 -46.91
CA GLY A 95 16.82 17.46 -46.50
C GLY A 95 16.10 16.48 -45.57
N VAL A 96 14.78 16.35 -45.67
CA VAL A 96 14.06 15.23 -45.02
C VAL A 96 14.56 13.96 -45.70
N ALA A 97 15.59 13.38 -45.09
CA ALA A 97 16.27 12.24 -45.65
C ALA A 97 15.48 10.96 -45.36
N ASN A 98 15.17 10.31 -46.42
CA ASN A 98 15.33 8.86 -46.61
C ASN A 98 14.65 7.86 -45.68
N THR A 99 13.83 8.24 -44.73
CA THR A 99 12.99 7.31 -43.97
C THR A 99 11.68 8.01 -43.61
N ASP A 100 10.61 7.44 -44.00
CA ASP A 100 9.21 7.68 -43.66
C ASP A 100 8.76 9.13 -43.35
N VAL A 101 8.34 9.87 -44.39
CA VAL A 101 7.54 11.09 -44.21
C VAL A 101 6.09 10.67 -43.93
N ILE A 102 5.66 10.77 -42.68
CA ILE A 102 4.30 10.43 -42.26
C ILE A 102 3.46 11.71 -42.24
N PHE A 103 2.42 11.75 -43.02
CA PHE A 103 1.42 12.83 -43.04
C PHE A 103 0.18 12.39 -42.24
N PRO A 104 -0.13 13.00 -41.09
CA PRO A 104 -1.21 12.52 -40.22
C PRO A 104 -2.61 12.73 -40.77
N ASP A 105 -2.84 13.76 -41.61
CA ASP A 105 -4.20 14.08 -42.09
C ASP A 105 -4.39 13.84 -43.57
N LYS A 106 -3.77 14.60 -44.41
CA LYS A 106 -3.87 14.43 -45.85
C LYS A 106 -2.70 15.09 -46.63
N ILE A 107 -2.34 14.48 -47.71
CA ILE A 107 -1.57 15.12 -48.76
C ILE A 107 -2.58 15.64 -49.79
N SER A 108 -2.66 16.96 -49.95
CA SER A 108 -3.47 17.59 -51.00
C SER A 108 -2.57 18.04 -52.13
N PHE A 109 -2.88 17.57 -53.31
CA PHE A 109 -2.27 18.07 -54.53
C PHE A 109 -3.23 19.08 -55.18
N SER A 110 -2.71 20.17 -55.72
CA SER A 110 -3.55 21.12 -56.46
C SER A 110 -4.14 20.45 -57.70
N ASP A 111 -5.42 20.75 -57.94
CA ASP A 111 -6.13 20.27 -59.13
C ASP A 111 -5.62 20.96 -60.41
N SER A 112 -4.47 20.54 -60.87
CA SER A 112 -3.93 20.88 -62.18
C SER A 112 -3.78 19.61 -62.99
N ALA A 113 -4.07 19.70 -64.27
CA ALA A 113 -4.14 18.57 -65.21
C ALA A 113 -2.91 17.64 -65.30
N ALA A 114 -1.92 17.83 -64.43
CA ALA A 114 -0.69 17.06 -64.37
C ALA A 114 -0.38 16.50 -62.96
N GLY A 115 -1.33 16.55 -61.98
CA GLY A 115 -1.09 16.06 -60.64
C GLY A 115 -1.08 14.53 -60.60
N SER A 116 0.08 13.93 -60.42
CA SER A 116 0.24 12.48 -60.22
C SER A 116 1.12 12.21 -59.03
N ILE A 117 0.86 11.10 -58.35
CA ILE A 117 1.76 10.52 -57.36
C ILE A 117 2.52 9.41 -58.10
N ASN A 118 3.80 9.60 -58.35
CA ASN A 118 4.65 8.60 -58.96
C ASN A 118 5.50 7.92 -57.89
N ILE A 119 5.47 6.61 -57.84
CA ILE A 119 6.22 5.80 -56.90
C ILE A 119 7.09 4.83 -57.70
N GLY A 120 8.40 4.83 -57.39
CA GLY A 120 9.38 4.00 -58.09
C GLY A 120 10.20 4.76 -59.15
N VAL A 121 11.31 4.17 -59.57
CA VAL A 121 12.31 4.81 -60.47
C VAL A 121 11.81 5.02 -61.89
N SER A 122 10.76 4.29 -62.27
CA SER A 122 10.17 4.32 -63.62
C SER A 122 8.66 4.60 -63.59
N SER A 123 8.15 5.24 -62.52
CA SER A 123 6.72 5.46 -62.31
C SER A 123 5.93 4.13 -62.25
N ASP A 124 6.44 3.17 -61.50
CA ASP A 124 5.88 1.81 -61.41
C ASP A 124 4.45 1.78 -60.88
N LEU A 125 4.07 2.78 -60.06
CA LEU A 125 2.70 3.01 -59.61
C LEU A 125 2.33 4.47 -59.85
N GLN A 126 1.26 4.71 -60.59
CA GLN A 126 0.73 6.03 -60.87
C GLN A 126 -0.69 6.17 -60.31
N ILE A 127 -0.96 7.29 -59.64
CA ILE A 127 -2.30 7.70 -59.21
C ILE A 127 -2.58 9.04 -59.86
N TYR A 128 -3.49 9.06 -60.82
CA TYR A 128 -3.79 10.26 -61.59
C TYR A 128 -5.26 10.35 -61.99
N HIS A 129 -5.70 11.53 -62.34
CA HIS A 129 -7.01 11.80 -62.90
C HIS A 129 -6.86 12.36 -64.33
N ASN A 130 -7.54 11.71 -65.22
CA ASN A 130 -7.82 12.21 -66.57
C ASN A 130 -9.36 12.13 -66.68
N THR A 131 -10.01 11.93 -67.70
CA THR A 131 -11.48 11.71 -67.74
C THR A 131 -11.98 10.69 -66.72
N ASN A 132 -11.11 9.76 -66.32
CA ASN A 132 -11.28 8.80 -65.20
C ASN A 132 -10.08 8.90 -64.26
N SER A 133 -10.25 8.46 -63.00
CA SER A 133 -9.17 8.32 -62.03
C SER A 133 -8.57 6.91 -62.12
N PHE A 134 -7.26 6.84 -62.20
CA PHE A 134 -6.52 5.61 -62.38
C PHE A 134 -5.52 5.39 -61.26
N ILE A 135 -5.33 4.12 -60.90
CA ILE A 135 -4.19 3.62 -60.14
C ILE A 135 -3.60 2.51 -61.01
N ASP A 136 -2.58 2.85 -61.79
CA ASP A 136 -1.98 1.96 -62.77
C ASP A 136 -0.67 1.39 -62.24
N ASN A 137 -0.53 0.09 -62.34
CA ASN A 137 0.75 -0.62 -62.20
C ASN A 137 1.25 -0.97 -63.62
N THR A 138 2.27 -0.28 -64.06
CA THR A 138 2.81 -0.43 -65.42
C THR A 138 3.88 -1.54 -65.53
N THR A 139 4.16 -2.21 -64.41
CA THR A 139 5.13 -3.31 -64.38
C THR A 139 4.40 -4.67 -64.38
N ASN A 140 5.15 -5.71 -64.70
CA ASN A 140 4.60 -7.08 -64.68
C ASN A 140 4.43 -7.64 -63.27
N ASN A 141 4.55 -6.80 -62.22
CA ASN A 141 4.39 -7.19 -60.81
C ASN A 141 2.97 -6.88 -60.31
N ASN A 142 2.62 -7.43 -59.21
CA ASN A 142 1.31 -7.23 -58.60
C ASN A 142 1.15 -5.82 -57.99
N LEU A 143 0.00 -5.22 -58.16
CA LEU A 143 -0.44 -4.08 -57.34
C LEU A 143 -1.09 -4.62 -56.09
N ASN A 144 -0.43 -4.46 -54.95
CA ASN A 144 -0.95 -4.91 -53.64
C ASN A 144 -1.55 -3.72 -52.88
N ILE A 145 -2.87 -3.72 -52.74
CA ILE A 145 -3.59 -2.77 -51.89
C ILE A 145 -3.99 -3.52 -50.64
N ARG A 146 -3.36 -3.23 -49.52
CA ARG A 146 -3.63 -3.92 -48.24
C ARG A 146 -3.65 -2.96 -47.06
N ASN A 147 -4.49 -3.26 -46.09
CA ASN A 147 -4.48 -2.64 -44.79
C ASN A 147 -3.95 -3.65 -43.80
N THR A 148 -2.85 -3.32 -43.11
CA THR A 148 -2.23 -4.19 -42.09
C THR A 148 -2.68 -3.87 -40.67
N GLY A 149 -3.55 -2.87 -40.52
CA GLY A 149 -4.17 -2.48 -39.24
C GLY A 149 -5.64 -2.90 -39.14
N ASN A 150 -6.33 -2.39 -38.15
CA ASN A 150 -7.75 -2.71 -37.84
C ASN A 150 -8.76 -1.95 -38.71
N GLY A 151 -8.34 -1.24 -39.73
CA GLY A 151 -9.21 -0.50 -40.64
C GLY A 151 -9.66 -1.31 -41.86
N SER A 152 -10.31 -0.66 -42.80
CA SER A 152 -10.75 -1.26 -44.06
C SER A 152 -10.16 -0.57 -45.27
N ILE A 153 -10.03 -1.31 -46.35
CA ILE A 153 -9.86 -0.73 -47.69
C ILE A 153 -11.26 -0.45 -48.20
N GLN A 154 -11.62 0.82 -48.40
CA GLN A 154 -12.93 1.25 -48.86
C GLN A 154 -12.86 1.76 -50.30
N ILE A 155 -13.66 1.15 -51.18
CA ILE A 155 -13.87 1.63 -52.55
C ILE A 155 -15.35 1.98 -52.63
N LYS A 156 -15.70 3.29 -52.75
CA LYS A 156 -17.08 3.78 -52.69
C LYS A 156 -17.45 4.48 -54.02
N PRO A 157 -17.96 3.78 -54.99
CA PRO A 157 -18.49 4.42 -56.19
C PRO A 157 -19.82 5.13 -55.87
N SER A 158 -20.10 6.25 -56.55
CA SER A 158 -21.30 7.04 -56.30
C SER A 158 -22.55 6.48 -57.00
N THR A 159 -22.41 5.90 -58.18
CA THR A 159 -23.51 5.48 -59.04
C THR A 159 -23.35 4.10 -59.65
N ALA A 160 -22.15 3.55 -59.69
CA ALA A 160 -21.86 2.22 -60.25
C ALA A 160 -21.20 1.32 -59.20
N GLY A 161 -21.29 0.01 -59.38
CA GLY A 161 -20.62 -0.94 -58.53
C GLY A 161 -19.10 -0.95 -58.68
N VAL A 162 -18.41 -1.53 -57.69
CA VAL A 162 -17.00 -1.90 -57.82
C VAL A 162 -16.90 -3.21 -58.56
N LYS A 163 -16.09 -3.24 -59.62
CA LYS A 163 -15.88 -4.44 -60.41
C LYS A 163 -14.45 -4.90 -60.31
N LEU A 164 -14.20 -6.17 -60.08
CA LEU A 164 -12.90 -6.82 -60.17
C LEU A 164 -12.88 -7.81 -61.32
N PHE A 165 -11.88 -7.72 -62.14
CA PHE A 165 -11.71 -8.53 -63.36
C PHE A 165 -10.48 -9.44 -63.22
N TYR A 166 -10.53 -10.57 -63.89
CA TYR A 166 -9.38 -11.41 -64.22
C TYR A 166 -9.34 -11.58 -65.73
N GLY A 167 -8.41 -10.90 -66.38
CA GLY A 167 -8.50 -10.64 -67.81
C GLY A 167 -9.76 -9.83 -68.11
N ASP A 168 -10.48 -10.18 -69.18
CA ASP A 168 -11.72 -9.50 -69.56
C ASP A 168 -12.97 -10.05 -68.85
N SER A 169 -12.77 -10.95 -67.88
CA SER A 169 -13.90 -11.57 -67.20
C SER A 169 -14.10 -10.94 -65.84
N GLU A 170 -15.30 -10.36 -65.60
CA GLU A 170 -15.72 -9.86 -64.30
C GLU A 170 -15.84 -10.99 -63.30
N LYS A 171 -15.24 -10.84 -62.12
CA LYS A 171 -15.22 -11.82 -61.04
C LYS A 171 -15.96 -11.35 -59.80
N LEU A 172 -16.03 -10.06 -59.57
CA LEU A 172 -16.78 -9.49 -58.46
C LEU A 172 -17.41 -8.16 -58.88
N GLU A 173 -18.69 -7.98 -58.56
CA GLU A 173 -19.40 -6.70 -58.71
C GLU A 173 -20.14 -6.36 -57.41
N THR A 174 -20.05 -5.12 -56.96
CA THR A 174 -20.93 -4.58 -55.93
C THR A 174 -22.13 -3.91 -56.55
N ALA A 175 -23.34 -4.29 -56.18
CA ALA A 175 -24.59 -3.72 -56.66
C ALA A 175 -25.45 -3.22 -55.48
N SER A 176 -26.56 -2.53 -55.77
CA SER A 176 -27.47 -1.99 -54.74
C SER A 176 -28.04 -3.06 -53.80
N GLY A 177 -27.99 -4.32 -54.14
CA GLY A 177 -28.44 -5.46 -53.33
C GLY A 177 -27.32 -6.25 -52.68
N GLY A 178 -26.06 -5.85 -52.81
CA GLY A 178 -24.96 -6.59 -52.21
C GLY A 178 -23.74 -6.77 -53.12
N VAL A 179 -22.99 -7.81 -52.93
CA VAL A 179 -21.80 -8.19 -53.71
C VAL A 179 -22.12 -9.45 -54.51
N THR A 180 -21.99 -9.36 -55.83
CA THR A 180 -22.05 -10.52 -56.70
C THR A 180 -20.65 -11.01 -56.99
N VAL A 181 -20.33 -12.26 -56.68
CA VAL A 181 -19.07 -12.91 -57.04
C VAL A 181 -19.36 -13.90 -58.16
N THR A 182 -18.78 -13.63 -59.34
CA THR A 182 -18.93 -14.54 -60.49
C THR A 182 -17.74 -15.50 -60.50
N GLY A 183 -17.92 -16.66 -59.89
CA GLY A 183 -16.93 -17.70 -59.79
C GLY A 183 -16.79 -18.28 -58.39
N ASN A 184 -15.87 -19.21 -58.23
CA ASN A 184 -15.64 -19.84 -56.92
C ASN A 184 -14.79 -18.93 -56.02
N ILE A 185 -15.20 -18.70 -54.81
CA ILE A 185 -14.34 -18.23 -53.75
C ILE A 185 -13.52 -19.44 -53.27
N VAL A 186 -12.31 -19.59 -53.89
CA VAL A 186 -11.43 -20.72 -53.58
C VAL A 186 -10.61 -20.40 -52.35
N GLY A 187 -10.73 -21.22 -51.34
CA GLY A 187 -10.08 -21.09 -50.04
C GLY A 187 -11.08 -20.69 -48.98
N THR A 188 -11.52 -21.62 -48.13
CA THR A 188 -12.58 -21.45 -47.13
C THR A 188 -13.87 -20.85 -47.69
N SER A 189 -14.66 -21.69 -48.30
CA SER A 189 -15.86 -21.35 -49.04
C SER A 189 -16.95 -20.71 -48.19
N PHE A 190 -17.43 -19.54 -48.62
CA PHE A 190 -18.81 -19.14 -48.35
C PHE A 190 -19.73 -19.86 -49.33
N THR A 191 -20.33 -20.94 -48.97
CA THR A 191 -21.35 -21.57 -49.78
C THR A 191 -22.73 -21.08 -49.31
N THR A 192 -23.30 -20.11 -50.01
CA THR A 192 -24.65 -19.60 -49.77
C THR A 192 -25.63 -20.20 -50.75
N SER A 193 -25.67 -21.49 -50.96
CA SER A 193 -26.72 -22.11 -51.77
C SER A 193 -27.05 -23.49 -51.27
N GLY A 194 -27.93 -23.53 -50.29
CA GLY A 194 -28.69 -24.74 -50.01
C GLY A 194 -30.12 -24.58 -50.53
N PRO A 195 -30.72 -25.56 -51.19
CA PRO A 195 -32.06 -25.46 -51.71
C PRO A 195 -33.15 -25.53 -50.63
N THR A 196 -32.82 -25.48 -49.37
CA THR A 196 -33.78 -25.56 -48.26
C THR A 196 -33.49 -24.48 -47.21
N GLY A 197 -33.70 -23.23 -47.59
CA GLY A 197 -33.98 -22.15 -46.63
C GLY A 197 -32.92 -21.79 -45.59
N GLN A 198 -31.72 -22.19 -45.77
CA GLN A 198 -30.58 -21.82 -44.90
C GLN A 198 -29.85 -20.63 -45.50
N THR A 199 -30.40 -19.44 -45.32
CA THR A 199 -29.66 -18.19 -45.58
C THR A 199 -28.72 -17.93 -44.42
N ALA A 200 -27.46 -18.19 -44.65
CA ALA A 200 -26.42 -18.01 -43.64
C ALA A 200 -26.18 -16.53 -43.26
N PHE A 201 -26.68 -15.58 -44.03
CA PHE A 201 -26.45 -14.14 -43.79
C PHE A 201 -27.70 -13.36 -44.11
N VAL A 202 -28.60 -13.21 -43.17
CA VAL A 202 -29.74 -12.31 -43.31
C VAL A 202 -29.74 -11.32 -42.19
N ASN A 203 -29.58 -10.09 -42.62
CA ASN A 203 -30.01 -8.88 -41.96
C ASN A 203 -28.92 -7.99 -41.33
N GLN A 204 -29.16 -6.79 -41.47
CA GLN A 204 -28.49 -5.51 -41.43
C GLN A 204 -27.42 -5.30 -40.34
N HIS A 205 -27.23 -6.18 -39.37
CA HIS A 205 -26.31 -5.92 -38.25
C HIS A 205 -25.61 -7.16 -37.65
N ALA A 206 -25.70 -8.32 -38.28
CA ALA A 206 -25.05 -9.51 -37.74
C ALA A 206 -24.58 -10.48 -38.84
N VAL A 207 -23.45 -11.16 -38.58
CA VAL A 207 -23.07 -12.37 -39.33
C VAL A 207 -23.98 -13.49 -38.88
N GLY A 208 -24.91 -13.91 -39.74
CA GLY A 208 -25.77 -15.07 -39.51
C GLY A 208 -24.93 -16.35 -39.59
N VAL A 209 -24.68 -16.98 -38.47
CA VAL A 209 -24.12 -18.34 -38.44
C VAL A 209 -25.26 -19.28 -38.74
N GLY A 210 -25.05 -20.25 -39.64
CA GLY A 210 -26.08 -21.25 -39.94
C GLY A 210 -26.56 -21.93 -38.65
N SER A 211 -27.87 -22.03 -38.47
CA SER A 211 -28.45 -22.70 -37.32
C SER A 211 -28.89 -24.13 -37.69
N THR A 212 -28.66 -25.06 -36.78
CA THR A 212 -29.05 -26.44 -36.92
C THR A 212 -29.39 -27.05 -35.58
N SER A 213 -30.20 -28.11 -35.57
CA SER A 213 -30.38 -28.90 -34.34
C SER A 213 -29.19 -29.76 -34.01
N THR A 214 -29.10 -30.21 -32.76
CA THR A 214 -28.05 -31.18 -32.36
C THR A 214 -27.99 -32.39 -33.29
N THR A 215 -29.16 -32.89 -33.72
CA THR A 215 -29.25 -34.01 -34.67
C THR A 215 -28.84 -33.59 -36.09
N GLY A 216 -29.14 -32.36 -36.50
CA GLY A 216 -28.80 -31.83 -37.82
C GLY A 216 -27.32 -31.63 -38.04
N LYS A 217 -26.54 -31.41 -36.99
CA LYS A 217 -25.07 -31.34 -37.05
C LYS A 217 -24.45 -32.63 -37.57
N PHE A 218 -25.05 -33.74 -37.23
CA PHE A 218 -24.54 -35.06 -37.64
C PHE A 218 -25.07 -35.47 -39.02
N ALA A 219 -26.06 -34.76 -39.59
CA ALA A 219 -26.73 -35.13 -40.82
C ALA A 219 -26.33 -34.34 -42.07
N GLY A 220 -25.59 -33.23 -41.95
CA GLY A 220 -25.30 -32.40 -43.13
C GLY A 220 -24.42 -31.16 -42.92
N VAL A 221 -23.96 -30.88 -41.72
CA VAL A 221 -22.98 -29.82 -41.48
C VAL A 221 -21.57 -30.40 -41.67
N GLY A 222 -20.76 -29.73 -42.47
CA GLY A 222 -19.35 -30.19 -42.69
C GLY A 222 -18.62 -30.31 -41.34
N THR A 223 -17.87 -31.38 -41.21
CA THR A 223 -17.05 -31.70 -40.03
C THR A 223 -15.60 -31.24 -40.22
N ASP A 224 -15.38 -30.17 -40.95
CA ASP A 224 -14.05 -29.57 -41.07
C ASP A 224 -13.76 -28.76 -39.81
N ALA A 225 -12.53 -28.88 -39.30
CA ALA A 225 -12.10 -28.12 -38.15
C ALA A 225 -12.28 -26.61 -38.40
N GLY A 226 -12.97 -25.93 -37.50
CA GLY A 226 -13.32 -24.51 -37.64
C GLY A 226 -14.73 -24.24 -38.14
N THR A 227 -15.53 -25.27 -38.51
CA THR A 227 -16.95 -25.08 -38.83
C THR A 227 -17.69 -24.54 -37.61
N ILE A 228 -18.47 -23.45 -37.77
CA ILE A 228 -19.23 -22.79 -36.71
C ILE A 228 -20.71 -22.90 -37.02
N VAL A 229 -21.52 -23.31 -36.04
CA VAL A 229 -22.98 -23.39 -36.14
C VAL A 229 -23.64 -22.89 -34.86
N PHE A 230 -24.90 -22.40 -35.00
CA PHE A 230 -25.76 -22.17 -33.84
C PHE A 230 -26.62 -23.42 -33.62
N ASP A 231 -26.42 -24.12 -32.51
CA ASP A 231 -27.28 -25.26 -32.14
C ASP A 231 -28.56 -24.76 -31.49
N VAL A 232 -29.64 -24.81 -32.23
CA VAL A 232 -30.96 -24.35 -31.74
C VAL A 232 -31.52 -25.22 -30.62
N THR A 233 -31.09 -26.48 -30.52
CA THR A 233 -31.53 -27.38 -29.44
C THR A 233 -30.91 -27.00 -28.11
N LYS A 234 -29.66 -26.57 -28.14
CA LYS A 234 -28.88 -26.14 -26.96
C LYS A 234 -28.87 -24.63 -26.76
N SER A 235 -29.38 -23.87 -27.75
CA SER A 235 -29.30 -22.40 -27.80
C SER A 235 -27.86 -21.88 -27.65
N THR A 236 -26.89 -22.57 -28.28
CA THR A 236 -25.47 -22.26 -28.19
C THR A 236 -24.81 -22.15 -29.56
N LEU A 237 -23.86 -21.24 -29.69
CA LEU A 237 -22.95 -21.23 -30.81
C LEU A 237 -21.86 -22.29 -30.55
N GLU A 238 -21.61 -23.14 -31.52
CA GLU A 238 -20.62 -24.21 -31.40
C GLU A 238 -19.67 -24.20 -32.60
N PHE A 239 -18.42 -24.58 -32.38
CA PHE A 239 -17.44 -24.81 -33.45
C PHE A 239 -16.94 -26.26 -33.40
N TYR A 240 -16.62 -26.80 -34.59
CA TYR A 240 -16.02 -28.11 -34.68
C TYR A 240 -14.49 -28.01 -34.61
N ASN A 241 -13.88 -28.63 -33.63
CA ASN A 241 -12.42 -28.57 -33.42
C ASN A 241 -11.62 -29.64 -34.18
N GLY A 242 -12.26 -30.35 -35.09
CA GLY A 242 -11.68 -31.51 -35.82
C GLY A 242 -12.02 -32.86 -35.21
N ASN A 243 -12.60 -32.89 -34.02
CA ASN A 243 -13.01 -34.12 -33.34
C ASN A 243 -14.42 -34.07 -32.76
N ILE A 244 -14.76 -32.98 -32.12
CA ILE A 244 -16.07 -32.77 -31.48
C ILE A 244 -16.59 -31.33 -31.68
N TRP A 245 -17.89 -31.14 -31.50
CA TRP A 245 -18.49 -29.81 -31.42
C TRP A 245 -18.32 -29.20 -30.03
N VAL A 246 -17.72 -28.02 -29.98
CA VAL A 246 -17.42 -27.28 -28.74
C VAL A 246 -18.30 -26.04 -28.68
N ALA A 247 -19.06 -25.88 -27.61
CA ALA A 247 -19.84 -24.68 -27.39
C ALA A 247 -18.94 -23.48 -27.17
N THR A 248 -19.12 -22.44 -27.95
CA THR A 248 -18.52 -21.13 -27.69
C THR A 248 -19.44 -20.36 -26.71
N SER A 249 -19.72 -20.91 -25.57
CA SER A 249 -20.40 -20.15 -24.55
C SER A 249 -19.43 -19.09 -24.06
N ALA A 250 -19.67 -17.85 -24.43
CA ALA A 250 -19.14 -16.75 -23.68
C ALA A 250 -19.55 -16.99 -22.22
N GLN A 251 -18.60 -17.28 -21.39
CA GLN A 251 -18.88 -17.67 -20.02
C GLN A 251 -19.12 -16.40 -19.23
N VAL A 252 -20.39 -16.12 -18.90
CA VAL A 252 -20.72 -15.04 -17.97
C VAL A 252 -19.97 -15.34 -16.68
N PRO A 253 -19.10 -14.45 -16.24
CA PRO A 253 -18.42 -14.67 -14.96
C PRO A 253 -19.45 -14.69 -13.84
N SER A 254 -19.21 -15.50 -12.83
CA SER A 254 -20.01 -15.50 -11.60
C SER A 254 -19.11 -15.10 -10.44
N LEU A 255 -19.44 -14.05 -9.74
CA LEU A 255 -18.79 -13.67 -8.50
C LEU A 255 -19.61 -14.25 -7.34
N SER A 256 -19.03 -15.15 -6.55
CA SER A 256 -19.69 -15.84 -5.46
C SER A 256 -19.37 -15.25 -4.09
N SER A 257 -18.14 -14.78 -3.89
CA SER A 257 -17.73 -14.15 -2.64
C SER A 257 -16.53 -13.23 -2.81
N VAL A 258 -16.41 -12.32 -1.86
CA VAL A 258 -15.27 -11.41 -1.68
C VAL A 258 -14.71 -11.65 -0.28
N SER A 259 -13.42 -11.83 -0.15
CA SER A 259 -12.71 -11.96 1.13
C SER A 259 -11.57 -10.95 1.21
N GLY A 260 -11.06 -10.73 2.42
CA GLY A 260 -10.19 -9.59 2.72
C GLY A 260 -11.00 -8.41 3.21
N ASN A 261 -10.43 -7.23 3.28
CA ASN A 261 -11.08 -6.04 3.81
C ASN A 261 -11.01 -4.88 2.82
N ILE A 262 -12.09 -4.12 2.69
CA ILE A 262 -12.06 -2.76 2.15
C ILE A 262 -11.92 -1.85 3.37
N ILE A 263 -10.78 -1.18 3.51
CA ILE A 263 -10.45 -0.42 4.71
C ILE A 263 -10.51 1.07 4.39
N ALA A 264 -11.44 1.78 5.01
CA ALA A 264 -11.54 3.23 4.86
C ALA A 264 -10.23 3.93 5.23
N SER A 265 -9.76 4.80 4.33
CA SER A 265 -8.50 5.54 4.43
C SER A 265 -7.23 4.69 4.51
N ASN A 266 -7.27 3.44 4.05
CA ASN A 266 -6.09 2.59 4.01
C ASN A 266 -6.12 1.61 2.83
N ALA A 267 -5.00 1.53 2.11
CA ALA A 267 -4.85 0.57 1.00
C ALA A 267 -4.96 -0.87 1.51
N SER A 268 -5.68 -1.69 0.77
CA SER A 268 -5.90 -3.10 1.10
C SER A 268 -6.02 -3.94 -0.17
N THR A 269 -6.01 -5.25 0.01
CA THR A 269 -6.19 -6.21 -1.08
C THR A 269 -7.34 -7.15 -0.72
N ILE A 270 -8.25 -7.34 -1.68
CA ILE A 270 -9.34 -8.31 -1.56
C ILE A 270 -9.09 -9.47 -2.52
N THR A 271 -9.66 -10.62 -2.19
CA THR A 271 -9.68 -11.80 -3.04
C THR A 271 -11.10 -12.09 -3.48
N LEU A 272 -11.30 -12.19 -4.77
CA LEU A 272 -12.55 -12.54 -5.40
C LEU A 272 -12.58 -14.06 -5.63
N ALA A 273 -13.69 -14.70 -5.30
CA ALA A 273 -13.95 -16.09 -5.63
C ALA A 273 -15.23 -16.20 -6.47
N GLY A 274 -15.19 -17.07 -7.49
CA GLY A 274 -16.29 -17.19 -8.43
C GLY A 274 -16.06 -18.29 -9.45
N SER A 275 -16.55 -18.10 -10.65
CA SER A 275 -16.31 -19.00 -11.79
C SER A 275 -16.37 -18.24 -13.11
N GLY A 276 -15.75 -18.80 -14.13
CA GLY A 276 -15.79 -18.21 -15.47
C GLY A 276 -15.00 -16.93 -15.64
N PHE A 277 -14.03 -16.66 -14.76
CA PHE A 277 -13.13 -15.52 -14.92
C PHE A 277 -12.23 -15.75 -16.13
N GLY A 278 -12.16 -14.76 -17.02
CA GLY A 278 -11.27 -14.79 -18.17
C GLY A 278 -9.79 -14.87 -17.74
N SER A 279 -8.92 -15.31 -18.64
CA SER A 279 -7.49 -15.45 -18.32
C SER A 279 -6.73 -14.12 -18.21
N SER A 280 -7.35 -13.01 -18.62
CA SER A 280 -6.74 -11.66 -18.60
C SER A 280 -7.83 -10.58 -18.60
N ASN A 281 -7.43 -9.36 -18.22
CA ASN A 281 -8.28 -8.16 -18.31
C ASN A 281 -9.67 -8.29 -17.67
N LEU A 282 -9.72 -8.90 -16.48
CA LEU A 282 -10.93 -8.89 -15.67
C LEU A 282 -11.11 -7.48 -15.09
N VAL A 283 -12.19 -6.82 -15.47
CA VAL A 283 -12.54 -5.50 -14.91
C VAL A 283 -13.36 -5.73 -13.64
N VAL A 284 -12.90 -5.20 -12.54
CA VAL A 284 -13.60 -5.24 -11.24
C VAL A 284 -14.17 -3.86 -10.98
N LYS A 285 -15.47 -3.79 -10.75
CA LYS A 285 -16.20 -2.55 -10.49
C LYS A 285 -16.62 -2.49 -9.02
N PHE A 286 -16.38 -1.35 -8.41
CA PHE A 286 -16.76 -1.00 -7.05
C PHE A 286 -17.81 0.10 -7.10
N VAL A 287 -18.95 -0.12 -6.46
CA VAL A 287 -20.03 0.86 -6.40
C VAL A 287 -20.50 1.03 -4.96
N GLN A 288 -20.57 2.29 -4.53
CA GLN A 288 -21.11 2.65 -3.23
C GLN A 288 -21.89 3.96 -3.39
N SER A 289 -23.23 3.90 -3.28
CA SER A 289 -24.10 5.00 -3.68
C SER A 289 -24.12 6.16 -2.68
N SER A 290 -24.00 5.90 -1.37
CA SER A 290 -24.03 6.97 -0.36
C SER A 290 -22.78 7.84 -0.39
N ASP A 291 -21.63 7.27 -0.75
CA ASP A 291 -20.37 8.01 -0.87
C ASP A 291 -20.04 8.38 -2.33
N SER A 292 -20.99 8.12 -3.26
CA SER A 292 -20.86 8.42 -4.69
C SER A 292 -19.70 7.73 -5.39
N ILE A 293 -19.29 6.54 -4.92
CA ILE A 293 -18.20 5.77 -5.49
C ILE A 293 -18.69 4.94 -6.67
N SER A 294 -17.99 5.02 -7.79
CA SER A 294 -18.17 4.17 -8.97
C SER A 294 -16.84 4.00 -9.70
N GLU A 295 -16.01 3.08 -9.19
CA GLU A 295 -14.63 2.90 -9.64
C GLU A 295 -14.42 1.53 -10.27
N THR A 296 -13.45 1.47 -11.19
CA THR A 296 -13.08 0.22 -11.85
C THR A 296 -11.57 0.01 -11.82
N VAL A 297 -11.17 -1.25 -11.70
CA VAL A 297 -9.77 -1.65 -11.83
C VAL A 297 -9.69 -2.91 -12.70
N THR A 298 -8.68 -2.97 -13.55
CA THR A 298 -8.42 -4.16 -14.38
C THR A 298 -7.32 -5.00 -13.75
N VAL A 299 -7.62 -6.30 -13.59
CA VAL A 299 -6.67 -7.25 -13.01
C VAL A 299 -6.53 -8.50 -13.89
N THR A 300 -5.43 -9.23 -13.71
CA THR A 300 -5.29 -10.58 -14.28
C THR A 300 -5.73 -11.59 -13.22
N PRO A 301 -6.76 -12.41 -13.47
CA PRO A 301 -7.19 -13.43 -12.54
C PRO A 301 -6.06 -14.42 -12.23
N THR A 302 -6.03 -14.92 -11.01
CA THR A 302 -5.07 -15.97 -10.60
C THR A 302 -5.49 -17.34 -11.10
N SER A 303 -6.78 -17.51 -11.41
CA SER A 303 -7.38 -18.70 -12.03
C SER A 303 -8.76 -18.33 -12.61
N SER A 304 -9.42 -19.29 -13.28
CA SER A 304 -10.80 -19.12 -13.74
C SER A 304 -11.82 -18.98 -12.60
N THR A 305 -11.38 -19.09 -11.34
CA THR A 305 -12.25 -19.04 -10.16
C THR A 305 -11.79 -18.04 -9.11
N ALA A 306 -10.65 -17.37 -9.30
CA ALA A 306 -10.10 -16.45 -8.31
C ALA A 306 -9.34 -15.28 -8.93
N ALA A 307 -9.44 -14.11 -8.30
CA ALA A 307 -8.62 -12.95 -8.60
C ALA A 307 -8.22 -12.21 -7.33
N SER A 308 -7.00 -11.67 -7.31
CA SER A 308 -6.52 -10.76 -6.25
C SER A 308 -6.61 -9.33 -6.76
N VAL A 309 -7.19 -8.43 -5.96
CA VAL A 309 -7.49 -7.06 -6.38
C VAL A 309 -7.02 -6.09 -5.32
N ALA A 310 -6.08 -5.22 -5.68
CA ALA A 310 -5.79 -4.05 -4.85
C ALA A 310 -6.99 -3.09 -4.92
N VAL A 311 -7.54 -2.71 -3.78
CA VAL A 311 -8.64 -1.75 -3.70
C VAL A 311 -8.17 -0.41 -4.24
N PRO A 312 -8.85 0.21 -5.22
CA PRO A 312 -8.45 1.50 -5.78
C PRO A 312 -8.41 2.61 -4.73
N ALA A 313 -7.53 3.59 -4.94
CA ALA A 313 -7.35 4.70 -4.01
C ALA A 313 -8.63 5.52 -3.81
N ASP A 314 -9.37 5.76 -4.90
CA ASP A 314 -10.63 6.52 -4.86
C ASP A 314 -11.75 5.74 -4.13
N VAL A 315 -11.64 4.39 -4.05
CA VAL A 315 -12.54 3.59 -3.22
C VAL A 315 -12.18 3.73 -1.74
N TYR A 316 -10.93 3.42 -1.37
CA TYR A 316 -10.59 3.40 0.07
C TYR A 316 -10.48 4.79 0.69
N ASN A 317 -10.20 5.85 -0.08
CA ASN A 317 -10.17 7.21 0.45
C ASN A 317 -11.57 7.79 0.70
N ASP A 318 -12.54 7.42 -0.13
CA ASP A 318 -13.86 8.03 -0.13
C ASP A 318 -14.92 7.20 0.59
N VAL A 319 -14.69 5.88 0.75
CA VAL A 319 -15.66 5.02 1.43
C VAL A 319 -15.74 5.33 2.92
N THR A 320 -16.97 5.41 3.41
CA THR A 320 -17.26 5.48 4.85
C THR A 320 -17.32 4.06 5.43
N ALA A 321 -16.61 3.83 6.53
CA ALA A 321 -16.65 2.54 7.24
C ALA A 321 -18.08 2.23 7.76
N GLY A 322 -18.51 1.01 7.57
CA GLY A 322 -19.88 0.56 7.85
C GLY A 322 -20.79 0.58 6.62
N ASN A 323 -20.40 1.25 5.54
CA ASN A 323 -21.16 1.23 4.29
C ASN A 323 -20.82 0.02 3.42
N ASP A 324 -21.82 -0.48 2.74
CA ASP A 324 -21.69 -1.62 1.85
C ASP A 324 -21.21 -1.19 0.45
N VAL A 325 -20.13 -1.77 0.00
CA VAL A 325 -19.59 -1.64 -1.35
C VAL A 325 -20.08 -2.82 -2.18
N THR A 326 -20.73 -2.55 -3.28
CA THR A 326 -21.18 -3.56 -4.24
C THR A 326 -20.08 -3.80 -5.26
N ILE A 327 -19.71 -5.06 -5.46
CA ILE A 327 -18.63 -5.47 -6.36
C ILE A 327 -19.21 -6.36 -7.46
N SER A 328 -18.84 -6.08 -8.71
CA SER A 328 -19.08 -6.94 -9.87
C SER A 328 -17.80 -7.13 -10.66
N VAL A 329 -17.78 -8.12 -11.52
CA VAL A 329 -16.65 -8.38 -12.42
C VAL A 329 -17.15 -8.51 -13.86
N THR A 330 -16.35 -8.00 -14.79
CA THR A 330 -16.64 -8.05 -16.23
C THR A 330 -15.44 -8.67 -16.93
N ASN A 331 -15.67 -9.73 -17.69
CA ASN A 331 -14.65 -10.33 -18.56
C ASN A 331 -14.32 -9.40 -19.75
N SER A 332 -13.22 -9.69 -20.44
CA SER A 332 -12.77 -8.92 -21.61
C SER A 332 -13.75 -8.95 -22.78
N ASP A 333 -14.72 -9.85 -22.77
CA ASP A 333 -15.83 -9.95 -23.73
C ASP A 333 -17.01 -9.02 -23.40
N GLY A 334 -16.94 -8.29 -22.30
CA GLY A 334 -17.97 -7.35 -21.84
C GLY A 334 -19.09 -8.00 -21.02
N LEU A 335 -19.02 -9.31 -20.74
CA LEU A 335 -20.02 -9.97 -19.91
C LEU A 335 -19.73 -9.73 -18.42
N GLU A 336 -20.75 -9.23 -17.72
CA GLU A 336 -20.69 -8.84 -16.30
C GLU A 336 -21.36 -9.90 -15.42
N SER A 337 -20.78 -10.13 -14.24
CA SER A 337 -21.34 -10.98 -13.19
C SER A 337 -22.53 -10.32 -12.48
N GLY A 338 -23.24 -11.11 -11.67
CA GLY A 338 -24.00 -10.55 -10.56
C GLY A 338 -23.09 -9.82 -9.55
N THR A 339 -23.71 -9.11 -8.64
CA THR A 339 -23.02 -8.32 -7.63
C THR A 339 -22.87 -9.06 -6.31
N VAL A 340 -21.78 -8.82 -5.61
CA VAL A 340 -21.55 -9.23 -4.22
C VAL A 340 -21.33 -7.97 -3.37
N THR A 341 -21.98 -7.94 -2.22
CA THR A 341 -21.84 -6.84 -1.26
C THR A 341 -20.73 -7.14 -0.26
N HIS A 342 -19.88 -6.16 0.01
CA HIS A 342 -18.81 -6.25 0.99
C HIS A 342 -18.74 -4.97 1.82
N THR A 343 -18.93 -5.10 3.13
CA THR A 343 -18.97 -3.93 4.04
C THR A 343 -17.57 -3.37 4.27
N ALA A 344 -17.39 -2.08 4.05
CA ALA A 344 -16.14 -1.40 4.35
C ALA A 344 -15.94 -1.28 5.86
N VAL A 345 -14.70 -1.41 6.33
CA VAL A 345 -14.35 -1.33 7.74
C VAL A 345 -13.38 -0.19 8.02
N ALA A 346 -13.39 0.32 9.25
CA ALA A 346 -12.38 1.27 9.72
C ALA A 346 -11.10 0.53 10.12
N LEU A 347 -9.98 1.23 10.19
CA LEU A 347 -8.80 0.74 10.89
C LEU A 347 -9.11 0.56 12.39
N PRO A 348 -8.47 -0.41 13.07
CA PRO A 348 -8.59 -0.59 14.51
C PRO A 348 -8.38 0.71 15.29
N SER A 349 -9.11 0.86 16.40
CA SER A 349 -9.15 2.07 17.21
C SER A 349 -8.93 1.80 18.68
N GLY A 350 -8.74 2.86 19.48
CA GLY A 350 -8.51 2.81 20.91
C GLY A 350 -7.12 3.30 21.32
N GLY A 351 -7.00 3.82 22.54
CA GLY A 351 -5.78 4.44 23.04
C GLY A 351 -5.34 5.69 22.26
N THR A 352 -4.13 6.14 22.50
CA THR A 352 -3.49 7.20 21.69
C THR A 352 -2.84 6.56 20.48
N VAL A 353 -3.22 7.01 19.28
CA VAL A 353 -2.76 6.44 18.02
C VAL A 353 -1.62 7.28 17.43
N THR A 354 -0.52 6.62 17.07
CA THR A 354 0.61 7.20 16.35
C THR A 354 1.06 6.26 15.23
N THR A 355 1.97 6.72 14.37
CA THR A 355 2.55 5.92 13.29
C THR A 355 4.07 5.94 13.33
N SER A 356 4.70 4.83 12.94
CA SER A 356 6.14 4.75 12.76
C SER A 356 6.47 3.80 11.61
N GLY A 357 6.98 4.34 10.51
CA GLY A 357 7.08 3.58 9.26
C GLY A 357 5.72 3.05 8.85
N ASN A 358 5.65 1.76 8.56
CA ASN A 358 4.41 1.07 8.18
C ASN A 358 3.57 0.56 9.37
N TYR A 359 3.96 0.91 10.60
CA TYR A 359 3.24 0.50 11.80
C TYR A 359 2.26 1.58 12.26
N ARG A 360 1.03 1.15 12.57
CA ARG A 360 0.08 1.90 13.38
C ARG A 360 0.17 1.42 14.82
N ILE A 361 0.32 2.36 15.75
CA ILE A 361 0.67 2.12 17.14
C ILE A 361 -0.41 2.69 18.04
N HIS A 362 -0.94 1.87 18.93
CA HIS A 362 -1.93 2.25 19.92
C HIS A 362 -1.30 2.17 21.30
N SER A 363 -1.23 3.28 22.01
CA SER A 363 -0.66 3.38 23.35
C SER A 363 -1.76 3.66 24.37
N PHE A 364 -1.86 2.82 25.37
CA PHE A 364 -2.82 2.93 26.47
C PHE A 364 -2.07 3.25 27.76
N THR A 365 -2.26 4.44 28.30
CA THR A 365 -1.75 4.90 29.61
C THR A 365 -2.82 4.82 30.71
N SER A 366 -4.03 4.42 30.34
CA SER A 366 -5.18 4.11 31.18
C SER A 366 -5.96 2.96 30.57
N SER A 367 -6.74 2.26 31.39
CA SER A 367 -7.60 1.18 30.92
C SER A 367 -8.59 1.65 29.85
N GLY A 368 -8.91 0.79 28.90
CA GLY A 368 -9.78 1.10 27.79
C GLY A 368 -10.08 -0.12 26.92
N THR A 369 -10.38 0.10 25.68
CA THR A 369 -10.69 -0.95 24.72
C THR A 369 -9.91 -0.73 23.43
N PHE A 370 -9.28 -1.77 22.92
CA PHE A 370 -8.79 -1.85 21.56
C PHE A 370 -9.87 -2.51 20.70
N VAL A 371 -10.41 -1.77 19.75
CA VAL A 371 -11.46 -2.26 18.86
C VAL A 371 -10.82 -2.76 17.58
N ASN A 372 -10.79 -4.07 17.38
CA ASN A 372 -10.39 -4.65 16.11
C ASN A 372 -11.59 -4.78 15.18
N THR A 373 -11.57 -4.08 14.07
CA THR A 373 -12.61 -4.08 13.04
C THR A 373 -12.37 -5.12 11.95
N LEU A 374 -11.15 -5.67 11.89
CA LEU A 374 -10.72 -6.61 10.85
C LEU A 374 -11.02 -8.04 11.28
N ALA A 375 -11.39 -8.90 10.34
CA ALA A 375 -11.71 -10.31 10.62
C ALA A 375 -10.56 -11.05 11.32
N SER A 376 -9.33 -10.73 10.97
CA SER A 376 -8.10 -11.21 11.60
C SER A 376 -7.05 -10.12 11.55
N LEU A 377 -6.38 -9.87 12.66
CA LEU A 377 -5.32 -8.88 12.77
C LEU A 377 -4.12 -9.46 13.54
N SER A 378 -2.99 -9.59 12.87
CA SER A 378 -1.74 -9.93 13.57
C SER A 378 -1.17 -8.69 14.24
N VAL A 379 -0.92 -8.77 15.54
CA VAL A 379 -0.43 -7.66 16.34
C VAL A 379 0.87 -7.99 17.05
N GLU A 380 1.69 -6.97 17.19
CA GLU A 380 2.82 -6.92 18.10
C GLU A 380 2.42 -6.10 19.32
N TYR A 381 2.83 -6.54 20.51
CA TYR A 381 2.48 -5.87 21.74
C TYR A 381 3.65 -5.71 22.71
N LEU A 382 3.48 -4.75 23.61
CA LEU A 382 4.24 -4.59 24.84
C LEU A 382 3.24 -4.33 25.97
N VAL A 383 3.17 -5.24 26.95
CA VAL A 383 2.29 -5.13 28.10
C VAL A 383 3.16 -5.04 29.35
N ILE A 384 3.11 -3.91 30.03
CA ILE A 384 3.84 -3.64 31.25
C ILE A 384 2.83 -3.35 32.36
N ALA A 385 2.88 -4.10 33.45
CA ALA A 385 2.04 -3.90 34.62
C ALA A 385 2.48 -2.72 35.49
N GLY A 386 1.68 -2.30 36.43
CA GLY A 386 2.07 -1.31 37.42
C GLY A 386 3.21 -1.80 38.32
N GLY A 387 4.14 -0.94 38.65
CA GLY A 387 5.21 -1.22 39.62
C GLY A 387 4.72 -1.22 41.07
N GLY A 388 5.34 -1.97 41.96
CA GLY A 388 5.04 -1.97 43.41
C GLY A 388 5.52 -0.70 44.12
N GLY A 389 4.87 -0.31 45.18
CA GLY A 389 5.33 0.76 46.07
C GLY A 389 6.49 0.28 46.96
N GLY A 390 7.36 1.20 47.36
CA GLY A 390 8.43 0.93 48.33
C GLY A 390 7.88 0.70 49.73
N GLY A 391 8.66 0.12 50.61
CA GLY A 391 8.42 0.05 52.04
C GLY A 391 9.09 1.18 52.82
N VAL A 392 8.69 1.40 54.04
CA VAL A 392 9.34 2.31 55.01
C VAL A 392 10.05 1.50 56.08
N GLY A 393 11.29 1.81 56.34
CA GLY A 393 12.05 1.22 57.47
C GLY A 393 11.70 1.86 58.78
N ASP A 394 12.57 1.67 59.80
CA ASP A 394 12.41 2.27 61.14
C ASP A 394 13.11 3.64 61.17
N GLN A 395 12.31 4.69 61.43
CA GLN A 395 12.81 6.07 61.50
C GLN A 395 13.79 6.27 62.63
N ASN A 396 13.60 5.58 63.77
CA ASN A 396 14.46 5.73 64.97
C ASN A 396 15.80 5.04 64.81
N ALA A 397 15.82 3.94 64.07
CA ALA A 397 17.04 3.19 63.77
C ALA A 397 17.76 3.66 62.51
N VAL A 398 17.24 4.68 61.81
CA VAL A 398 17.71 5.11 60.47
C VAL A 398 17.78 3.93 59.50
N ALA A 399 16.74 3.11 59.55
CA ALA A 399 16.60 1.91 58.75
C ALA A 399 15.87 2.23 57.43
N TYR A 400 16.27 1.58 56.35
CA TYR A 400 15.73 1.85 55.02
C TYR A 400 14.78 0.73 54.58
N GLY A 401 13.61 1.10 54.18
CA GLY A 401 12.68 0.15 53.56
C GLY A 401 13.17 -0.34 52.19
N GLY A 402 12.71 -1.51 51.79
CA GLY A 402 12.97 -2.10 50.50
C GLY A 402 12.31 -1.33 49.34
N GLY A 403 12.94 -1.30 48.18
CA GLY A 403 12.36 -0.77 46.95
C GLY A 403 11.29 -1.69 46.37
N GLY A 404 10.24 -1.12 45.78
CA GLY A 404 9.22 -1.88 45.04
C GLY A 404 9.79 -2.49 43.75
N GLY A 405 9.31 -3.67 43.40
CA GLY A 405 9.61 -4.33 42.13
C GLY A 405 8.91 -3.66 40.96
N ALA A 406 9.50 -3.73 39.76
CA ALA A 406 8.81 -3.32 38.55
C ALA A 406 7.62 -4.23 38.22
N GLY A 407 6.66 -3.73 37.49
CA GLY A 407 5.61 -4.54 36.89
C GLY A 407 6.18 -5.52 35.87
N GLY A 408 5.46 -6.62 35.70
CA GLY A 408 5.80 -7.62 34.67
C GLY A 408 5.88 -6.99 33.30
N TYR A 409 6.77 -7.55 32.48
CA TYR A 409 7.11 -7.02 31.17
C TYR A 409 7.01 -8.13 30.12
N ARG A 410 6.02 -8.02 29.21
CA ARG A 410 5.71 -9.04 28.20
C ARG A 410 5.65 -8.44 26.81
N THR A 411 6.26 -9.10 25.84
CA THR A 411 6.25 -8.68 24.43
C THR A 411 6.35 -9.88 23.50
N ASN A 412 5.74 -9.75 22.31
CA ASN A 412 5.91 -10.69 21.19
C ASN A 412 6.70 -10.09 20.01
N VAL A 413 7.29 -8.91 20.16
CA VAL A 413 8.04 -8.26 19.08
C VAL A 413 9.31 -9.04 18.80
N ALA A 414 9.46 -9.53 17.59
CA ALA A 414 10.63 -10.31 17.17
C ALA A 414 11.94 -9.56 17.41
N GLY A 415 12.94 -10.25 17.96
CA GLY A 415 14.24 -9.65 18.30
C GLY A 415 14.25 -8.81 19.58
N GLN A 416 13.12 -8.67 20.27
CA GLN A 416 13.00 -8.09 21.61
C GLN A 416 12.87 -9.20 22.67
N THR A 417 13.05 -8.84 23.92
CA THR A 417 12.92 -9.79 25.02
C THR A 417 11.82 -9.37 25.97
N SER A 418 11.08 -10.34 26.51
CA SER A 418 10.27 -10.18 27.70
C SER A 418 11.13 -10.10 28.94
N GLY A 419 10.56 -9.76 30.07
CA GLY A 419 11.28 -9.63 31.32
C GLY A 419 12.04 -10.91 31.70
N ARG A 420 13.08 -10.76 32.51
CA ARG A 420 13.99 -11.84 32.93
C ARG A 420 14.73 -12.51 31.77
N GLY A 421 14.97 -11.77 30.69
CA GLY A 421 15.71 -12.26 29.51
C GLY A 421 14.97 -13.33 28.70
N SER A 422 13.68 -13.50 28.92
CA SER A 422 12.87 -14.45 28.14
C SER A 422 12.70 -13.96 26.71
N SER A 423 12.66 -14.90 25.77
CA SER A 423 12.42 -14.59 24.35
C SER A 423 11.08 -13.89 24.15
N ALA A 424 10.93 -13.22 23.01
CA ALA A 424 9.64 -12.75 22.54
C ALA A 424 8.62 -13.88 22.53
N GLU A 425 7.39 -13.58 22.94
CA GLU A 425 6.30 -14.55 23.00
C GLU A 425 5.77 -14.89 21.61
N ALA A 426 4.84 -15.84 21.52
CA ALA A 426 4.23 -16.23 20.26
C ALA A 426 3.45 -15.08 19.61
N ALA A 427 3.36 -15.11 18.29
CA ALA A 427 2.56 -14.16 17.53
C ALA A 427 1.10 -14.19 18.02
N LEU A 428 0.48 -13.02 18.11
CA LEU A 428 -0.91 -12.84 18.53
C LEU A 428 -1.76 -12.39 17.35
N SER A 429 -2.77 -13.19 17.03
CA SER A 429 -3.77 -12.83 16.03
C SER A 429 -5.11 -12.58 16.72
N LEU A 430 -5.68 -11.42 16.46
CA LEU A 430 -6.95 -10.98 17.05
C LEU A 430 -8.09 -11.17 16.04
N SER A 431 -9.18 -11.79 16.46
CA SER A 431 -10.46 -11.74 15.74
C SER A 431 -11.09 -10.34 15.87
N ALA A 432 -12.05 -10.03 14.98
CA ALA A 432 -12.84 -8.80 15.11
C ALA A 432 -13.51 -8.68 16.49
N GLY A 433 -13.78 -7.45 16.88
CA GLY A 433 -14.46 -7.10 18.11
C GLY A 433 -13.59 -6.40 19.15
N ASN A 434 -14.19 -6.14 20.30
CA ASN A 434 -13.58 -5.41 21.40
C ASN A 434 -12.58 -6.29 22.16
N LYS A 435 -11.38 -5.77 22.35
CA LYS A 435 -10.33 -6.38 23.17
C LYS A 435 -10.11 -5.51 24.40
N THR A 436 -10.25 -6.12 25.56
CA THR A 436 -10.06 -5.42 26.84
C THR A 436 -8.60 -5.01 27.01
N VAL A 437 -8.40 -3.78 27.41
CA VAL A 437 -7.09 -3.24 27.82
C VAL A 437 -7.23 -2.77 29.27
N THR A 438 -6.51 -3.41 30.17
CA THR A 438 -6.34 -2.97 31.55
C THR A 438 -4.93 -2.44 31.71
N VAL A 439 -4.77 -1.24 32.22
CA VAL A 439 -3.49 -0.68 32.60
C VAL A 439 -3.40 -0.66 34.11
N GLY A 440 -2.48 -1.45 34.66
CA GLY A 440 -2.29 -1.59 36.10
C GLY A 440 -1.82 -0.27 36.71
N ALA A 441 -2.46 0.12 37.78
CA ALA A 441 -2.00 1.24 38.60
C ALA A 441 -0.69 0.89 39.30
N GLY A 442 0.14 1.88 39.54
CA GLY A 442 1.28 1.72 40.45
C GLY A 442 0.79 1.48 41.89
N GLY A 443 1.49 0.64 42.63
CA GLY A 443 1.24 0.43 44.03
C GLY A 443 1.52 1.70 44.85
N ALA A 444 0.70 1.99 45.84
CA ALA A 444 0.93 3.12 46.75
C ALA A 444 2.22 2.91 47.55
N GLY A 445 2.98 3.96 47.75
CA GLY A 445 4.06 4.00 48.73
C GLY A 445 3.50 4.03 50.18
N ALA A 446 4.27 3.58 51.15
CA ALA A 446 3.95 3.66 52.54
C ALA A 446 4.18 5.09 53.08
N THR A 447 3.38 5.49 54.06
CA THR A 447 3.41 6.82 54.68
C THR A 447 3.69 6.82 56.18
N GLY A 448 3.98 5.69 56.75
CA GLY A 448 4.23 5.55 58.18
C GLY A 448 5.44 4.67 58.46
N ASP A 449 5.90 4.74 59.71
CA ASP A 449 7.03 3.98 60.20
C ASP A 449 6.74 2.47 60.14
N ASP A 450 7.72 1.69 59.73
CA ASP A 450 7.62 0.24 59.52
C ASP A 450 6.38 -0.20 58.70
N GLN A 451 6.03 0.57 57.69
CA GLN A 451 4.88 0.27 56.86
C GLN A 451 5.25 -0.23 55.48
N LEU A 452 4.42 -1.10 54.96
CA LEU A 452 4.53 -1.63 53.61
C LEU A 452 3.77 -0.74 52.62
N GLY A 453 4.32 -0.53 51.44
CA GLY A 453 3.54 -0.10 50.31
C GLY A 453 2.54 -1.17 49.83
N THR A 454 1.98 -0.98 48.67
CA THR A 454 1.10 -1.97 48.02
C THR A 454 1.74 -2.52 46.73
N ASN A 455 1.29 -3.69 46.34
CA ASN A 455 1.66 -4.23 45.04
C ASN A 455 1.12 -3.34 43.91
N GLY A 456 1.77 -3.37 42.77
CA GLY A 456 1.23 -2.83 41.51
C GLY A 456 0.02 -3.64 41.04
N GLY A 457 -0.82 -3.02 40.24
CA GLY A 457 -1.92 -3.69 39.54
C GLY A 457 -1.45 -4.41 38.27
N ASP A 458 -2.15 -5.47 37.90
CA ASP A 458 -1.89 -6.18 36.67
C ASP A 458 -2.28 -5.34 35.42
N SER A 459 -1.56 -5.51 34.34
CA SER A 459 -1.97 -5.02 33.01
C SER A 459 -2.41 -6.18 32.14
N VAL A 460 -3.49 -5.96 31.40
CA VAL A 460 -4.06 -6.98 30.52
C VAL A 460 -4.26 -6.41 29.12
N PHE A 461 -3.92 -7.19 28.13
CA PHE A 461 -4.31 -6.98 26.74
C PHE A 461 -4.87 -8.30 26.20
N ASP A 462 -6.17 -8.33 25.97
CA ASP A 462 -6.89 -9.54 25.54
C ASP A 462 -6.58 -10.73 26.49
N SER A 463 -5.86 -11.73 26.03
CA SER A 463 -5.45 -12.91 26.81
C SER A 463 -4.09 -12.74 27.52
N ILE A 464 -3.40 -11.64 27.30
CA ILE A 464 -2.05 -11.42 27.81
C ILE A 464 -2.11 -10.65 29.13
N THR A 465 -1.70 -11.28 30.22
CA THR A 465 -1.65 -10.65 31.56
C THR A 465 -0.20 -10.45 31.99
N SER A 466 0.20 -9.23 32.24
CA SER A 466 1.41 -8.88 32.98
C SER A 466 1.09 -8.65 34.45
N ILE A 467 1.83 -9.28 35.33
CA ILE A 467 1.58 -9.27 36.79
C ILE A 467 2.16 -7.99 37.40
N GLY A 468 1.42 -7.36 38.32
CA GLY A 468 1.89 -6.19 39.05
C GLY A 468 3.21 -6.43 39.80
N GLY A 469 4.00 -5.38 39.94
CA GLY A 469 5.26 -5.43 40.70
C GLY A 469 5.03 -5.68 42.20
N GLY A 470 5.91 -6.42 42.83
CA GLY A 470 5.88 -6.68 44.25
C GLY A 470 6.23 -5.44 45.08
N ARG A 471 5.56 -5.19 46.18
CA ARG A 471 5.92 -4.12 47.14
C ARG A 471 7.25 -4.39 47.82
N GLY A 472 7.96 -3.38 48.20
CA GLY A 472 9.18 -3.45 49.00
C GLY A 472 8.90 -3.83 50.46
N GLY A 473 9.86 -4.48 51.12
CA GLY A 473 9.78 -4.81 52.53
C GLY A 473 9.94 -3.57 53.44
N ALA A 474 9.36 -3.64 54.64
CA ALA A 474 9.56 -2.67 55.73
C ALA A 474 10.65 -3.18 56.68
N ASN A 475 10.77 -2.59 57.89
CA ASN A 475 11.71 -3.08 58.86
C ASN A 475 11.34 -4.50 59.39
N SER A 476 10.11 -4.68 59.88
CA SER A 476 9.62 -5.95 60.43
C SER A 476 8.89 -6.81 59.42
N SER A 477 8.36 -6.23 58.38
CA SER A 477 7.46 -6.89 57.44
C SER A 477 8.09 -7.13 56.08
N ALA A 478 7.90 -8.33 55.57
CA ALA A 478 8.41 -8.76 54.27
C ALA A 478 7.68 -8.06 53.10
N GLY A 479 8.39 -7.80 52.03
CA GLY A 479 7.84 -7.37 50.76
C GLY A 479 6.98 -8.46 50.11
N SER A 480 6.86 -8.45 48.80
CA SER A 480 6.14 -9.49 48.08
C SER A 480 6.73 -9.81 46.70
N SER A 481 6.42 -11.00 46.24
CA SER A 481 6.63 -11.39 44.85
C SER A 481 5.68 -10.61 43.92
N GLY A 482 6.03 -10.52 42.64
CA GLY A 482 5.25 -9.82 41.64
C GLY A 482 5.77 -10.09 40.21
N GLY A 483 5.43 -9.28 39.27
CA GLY A 483 6.04 -9.29 37.94
C GLY A 483 7.55 -9.25 38.07
N SER A 484 8.09 -8.22 38.73
CA SER A 484 9.39 -8.25 39.38
C SER A 484 9.20 -8.22 40.92
N GLY A 485 10.07 -8.87 41.62
CA GLY A 485 9.96 -8.99 43.08
C GLY A 485 10.31 -7.71 43.82
N GLY A 486 9.65 -7.42 44.90
CA GLY A 486 10.04 -6.36 45.84
C GLY A 486 11.37 -6.66 46.53
N GLY A 487 12.09 -5.63 46.93
CA GLY A 487 13.32 -5.75 47.74
C GLY A 487 13.02 -6.29 49.12
N GLY A 488 13.94 -7.04 49.69
CA GLY A 488 13.87 -7.61 51.03
C GLY A 488 13.75 -6.53 52.09
N LYS A 489 13.18 -6.92 53.23
CA LYS A 489 13.19 -6.07 54.40
C LYS A 489 14.64 -5.87 54.90
N GLU A 490 14.85 -4.86 55.69
CA GLU A 490 16.01 -4.71 56.53
C GLU A 490 16.37 -6.02 57.25
N SER A 491 17.43 -6.05 57.97
CA SER A 491 17.77 -7.21 58.81
C SER A 491 17.84 -8.55 58.05
N ASN A 492 18.65 -8.55 56.96
CA ASN A 492 18.86 -9.75 56.13
C ASN A 492 17.59 -10.34 55.49
N GLY A 493 16.55 -9.53 55.31
CA GLY A 493 15.36 -9.97 54.57
C GLY A 493 15.66 -10.39 53.13
N VAL A 494 15.19 -11.58 52.75
CA VAL A 494 15.40 -12.08 51.40
C VAL A 494 14.56 -11.24 50.40
N GLY A 495 15.17 -10.92 49.29
CA GLY A 495 14.46 -10.32 48.19
C GLY A 495 13.38 -11.26 47.64
N HIS A 496 12.29 -10.71 47.17
CA HIS A 496 11.15 -11.47 46.70
C HIS A 496 11.26 -11.85 45.24
N SER A 497 10.65 -12.98 44.87
CA SER A 497 10.77 -13.52 43.52
C SER A 497 10.00 -12.69 42.50
N GLY A 498 10.62 -12.45 41.35
CA GLY A 498 9.94 -12.04 40.14
C GLY A 498 9.30 -13.24 39.44
N THR A 499 8.27 -12.97 38.66
CA THR A 499 7.62 -13.97 37.83
C THR A 499 8.52 -14.34 36.65
N SER A 500 8.72 -15.62 36.43
CA SER A 500 9.46 -16.13 35.28
C SER A 500 8.88 -15.59 33.99
N GLY A 501 9.75 -15.10 33.11
CA GLY A 501 9.34 -14.49 31.84
C GLY A 501 8.80 -13.06 31.93
N GLN A 502 8.71 -12.47 33.13
CA GLN A 502 8.15 -11.14 33.32
C GLN A 502 9.07 -10.16 34.05
N GLY A 503 9.92 -10.64 34.97
CA GLY A 503 10.83 -9.78 35.68
C GLY A 503 11.74 -10.50 36.65
N TYR A 504 12.70 -9.82 37.19
CA TYR A 504 13.70 -10.36 38.10
C TYR A 504 13.32 -10.22 39.57
N ASP A 505 14.04 -10.95 40.37
CA ASP A 505 13.90 -10.97 41.81
C ASP A 505 14.37 -9.64 42.44
N GLY A 506 13.84 -9.25 43.55
CA GLY A 506 14.35 -8.18 44.39
C GLY A 506 15.67 -8.56 45.05
N GLY A 507 16.45 -7.54 45.42
CA GLY A 507 17.69 -7.69 46.20
C GLY A 507 17.38 -8.03 47.66
N ASN A 508 18.33 -8.69 48.32
CA ASN A 508 18.26 -8.95 49.75
C ASN A 508 18.54 -7.67 50.55
N GLY A 509 17.90 -7.51 51.68
CA GLY A 509 18.28 -6.52 52.67
C GLY A 509 19.59 -6.89 53.39
N SER A 510 20.15 -5.98 54.15
CA SER A 510 21.40 -6.16 54.87
C SER A 510 21.36 -5.51 56.24
N GLU A 511 21.70 -6.24 57.29
CA GLU A 511 21.93 -5.68 58.63
C GLU A 511 23.08 -4.68 58.66
N SER A 512 24.12 -4.93 57.84
CA SER A 512 25.24 -3.99 57.73
C SER A 512 24.77 -2.71 57.05
N GLY A 513 24.43 -1.68 57.82
CA GLY A 513 23.96 -0.37 57.38
C GLY A 513 22.43 -0.23 57.34
N ASN A 514 21.68 -1.13 57.99
CA ASN A 514 20.22 -1.05 58.20
C ASN A 514 19.46 -0.84 56.87
N ARG A 515 19.72 -1.70 55.85
CA ARG A 515 19.24 -1.47 54.49
C ARG A 515 18.28 -2.56 54.01
N GLY A 516 17.16 -2.15 53.51
CA GLY A 516 16.34 -3.02 52.69
C GLY A 516 17.00 -3.23 51.30
N GLY A 517 16.58 -4.26 50.59
CA GLY A 517 16.99 -4.55 49.23
C GLY A 517 16.35 -3.64 48.19
N GLY A 518 16.97 -3.43 47.07
CA GLY A 518 16.33 -2.81 45.90
C GLY A 518 15.32 -3.74 45.22
N GLY A 519 14.25 -3.24 44.67
CA GLY A 519 13.29 -4.01 43.87
C GLY A 519 13.88 -4.54 42.58
N GLY A 520 13.39 -5.69 42.11
CA GLY A 520 13.75 -6.25 40.80
C GLY A 520 13.26 -5.38 39.64
N GLY A 521 13.99 -5.35 38.54
CA GLY A 521 13.62 -4.74 37.28
C GLY A 521 13.32 -5.79 36.19
N ALA A 522 12.91 -5.35 35.05
CA ALA A 522 12.67 -6.26 33.92
C ALA A 522 13.96 -6.86 33.33
N ALA A 523 15.09 -6.13 33.38
CA ALA A 523 16.36 -6.56 32.79
C ALA A 523 17.35 -7.14 33.80
N SER A 524 17.27 -6.79 35.09
CA SER A 524 18.15 -7.34 36.12
C SER A 524 17.50 -7.40 37.50
N ALA A 525 18.02 -8.26 38.35
CA ALA A 525 17.64 -8.31 39.73
C ALA A 525 17.99 -7.02 40.48
N GLY A 526 17.26 -6.73 41.54
CA GLY A 526 17.66 -5.71 42.50
C GLY A 526 18.95 -6.11 43.21
N SER A 527 19.70 -5.13 43.67
CA SER A 527 20.88 -5.32 44.54
C SER A 527 20.50 -5.05 46.00
N ALA A 528 21.47 -5.10 46.87
CA ALA A 528 21.30 -4.77 48.30
C ALA A 528 20.81 -3.32 48.55
N THR A 529 20.92 -2.42 47.59
CA THR A 529 20.51 -1.02 47.75
C THR A 529 19.88 -0.40 46.55
N SER A 530 20.26 -0.84 45.33
CA SER A 530 19.83 -0.23 44.08
C SER A 530 18.78 -1.10 43.39
N GLY A 531 17.84 -0.45 42.73
CA GLY A 531 16.83 -1.15 41.92
C GLY A 531 17.44 -1.81 40.69
N GLY A 532 16.84 -2.94 40.29
CA GLY A 532 17.18 -3.63 39.05
C GLY A 532 16.81 -2.81 37.81
N ASN A 533 17.59 -2.92 36.75
CA ASN A 533 17.37 -2.16 35.51
C ASN A 533 16.13 -2.63 34.73
N GLY A 534 15.51 -1.69 34.05
CA GLY A 534 14.48 -1.94 33.08
C GLY A 534 14.99 -2.34 31.70
N LEU A 535 14.09 -2.78 30.84
CA LEU A 535 14.35 -3.16 29.46
C LEU A 535 14.10 -2.01 28.49
N SER A 536 14.95 -1.90 27.50
CA SER A 536 14.76 -1.01 26.36
C SER A 536 13.97 -1.71 25.28
N HIS A 537 13.00 -1.03 24.70
CA HIS A 537 12.13 -1.56 23.66
C HIS A 537 11.78 -0.52 22.60
N ASN A 538 11.72 -0.93 21.33
CA ASN A 538 11.53 -0.03 20.19
C ASN A 538 10.12 -0.10 19.56
N ILE A 539 9.13 -0.63 20.26
CA ILE A 539 7.77 -0.80 19.71
C ILE A 539 7.13 0.52 19.21
N THR A 540 7.56 1.64 19.79
CA THR A 540 7.10 2.98 19.40
C THR A 540 7.90 3.63 18.27
N GLY A 541 8.82 2.89 17.65
CA GLY A 541 9.71 3.39 16.60
C GLY A 541 11.07 3.90 17.11
N SER A 542 11.19 4.20 18.41
CA SER A 542 12.43 4.55 19.09
C SER A 542 12.59 3.76 20.37
N ALA A 543 13.84 3.57 20.80
CA ALA A 543 14.15 2.82 22.00
C ALA A 543 13.78 3.60 23.25
N VAL A 544 12.92 3.00 24.11
CA VAL A 544 12.51 3.55 25.40
C VAL A 544 12.69 2.50 26.46
N THR A 545 13.47 2.83 27.50
CA THR A 545 13.68 1.94 28.65
C THR A 545 12.56 2.09 29.67
N ARG A 546 11.99 0.95 30.15
CA ARG A 546 10.86 0.90 31.09
C ARG A 546 11.06 -0.22 32.10
N ALA A 547 10.28 -0.23 33.13
CA ALA A 547 10.20 -1.26 34.17
C ALA A 547 11.50 -1.41 34.98
N GLY A 548 12.04 -0.30 35.44
CA GLY A 548 13.13 -0.31 36.46
C GLY A 548 12.58 -0.54 37.87
N GLY A 549 13.26 -1.31 38.70
CA GLY A 549 12.94 -1.49 40.13
C GLY A 549 13.26 -0.26 40.97
N GLY A 550 12.60 -0.07 42.09
CA GLY A 550 12.92 0.98 43.06
C GLY A 550 14.20 0.68 43.86
N GLY A 551 14.96 1.71 44.19
CA GLY A 551 16.09 1.61 45.13
C GLY A 551 15.63 1.55 46.60
N SER A 552 16.45 1.03 47.48
CA SER A 552 16.24 1.12 48.93
C SER A 552 16.78 2.46 49.47
N ASN A 553 18.08 2.64 49.52
CA ASN A 553 18.71 3.92 49.88
C ASN A 553 19.68 4.43 48.80
N SER A 554 19.53 3.99 47.61
CA SER A 554 20.33 4.31 46.46
C SER A 554 19.45 4.53 45.23
N SER A 555 20.06 4.61 44.04
CA SER A 555 19.31 4.86 42.80
C SER A 555 18.30 3.75 42.51
N GLY A 556 17.15 4.14 41.95
CA GLY A 556 16.29 3.23 41.24
C GLY A 556 16.96 2.75 39.94
N GLY A 557 16.47 1.62 39.42
CA GLY A 557 16.89 1.06 38.16
C GLY A 557 16.56 1.96 36.98
N SER A 558 17.38 1.88 35.93
CA SER A 558 17.10 2.57 34.66
C SER A 558 15.70 2.20 34.16
N GLY A 559 15.04 3.12 33.45
CA GLY A 559 13.68 2.92 32.97
C GLY A 559 12.59 3.39 33.97
N GLY A 560 12.94 4.31 34.87
CA GLY A 560 12.00 5.04 35.69
C GLY A 560 11.88 4.56 37.14
N GLY A 561 12.75 3.69 37.62
CA GLY A 561 12.74 3.27 39.01
C GLY A 561 12.94 4.43 39.98
N GLY A 562 12.11 4.50 41.05
CA GLY A 562 12.18 5.51 42.08
C GLY A 562 13.47 5.35 42.92
N ALA A 563 14.20 6.43 43.17
CA ALA A 563 15.37 6.38 44.07
C ALA A 563 14.92 6.14 45.49
N GLY A 564 15.70 5.39 46.26
CA GLY A 564 15.52 5.24 47.68
C GLY A 564 15.79 6.54 48.44
N GLY A 565 15.00 6.82 49.47
CA GLY A 565 15.23 7.96 50.36
C GLY A 565 16.38 7.73 51.31
N ALA A 566 17.39 8.60 51.30
CA ALA A 566 18.54 8.55 52.16
C ALA A 566 18.38 9.54 53.34
N GLY A 567 18.87 9.16 54.53
CA GLY A 567 19.04 10.09 55.63
C GLY A 567 17.79 10.87 56.07
N GLY A 568 16.65 10.24 56.25
CA GLY A 568 15.41 10.88 56.67
C GLY A 568 14.57 11.50 55.53
N THR A 569 14.89 11.16 54.27
CA THR A 569 14.16 11.64 53.11
C THR A 569 13.13 10.61 52.60
N ALA A 570 12.16 11.09 51.86
CA ALA A 570 11.15 10.27 51.17
C ALA A 570 11.78 9.48 50.02
N GLY A 571 11.34 8.28 49.83
CA GLY A 571 11.59 7.52 48.61
C GLY A 571 10.95 8.16 47.37
N GLY A 572 11.64 8.16 46.25
CA GLY A 572 11.15 8.66 44.96
C GLY A 572 10.07 7.75 44.39
N ALA A 573 9.08 8.34 43.73
CA ALA A 573 8.09 7.58 43.00
C ALA A 573 8.69 6.98 41.71
N GLY A 574 8.20 5.81 41.33
CA GLY A 574 8.42 5.25 40.00
C GLY A 574 7.74 6.13 38.93
N THR A 575 8.35 6.25 37.78
CA THR A 575 7.84 7.05 36.68
C THR A 575 6.54 6.45 36.15
N ALA A 576 5.53 7.28 36.00
CA ALA A 576 4.24 6.87 35.44
C ALA A 576 4.39 6.31 34.02
N ASN A 577 3.54 5.37 33.63
CA ASN A 577 3.50 4.73 32.33
C ASN A 577 4.79 3.98 31.96
N THR A 578 5.53 3.55 32.94
CA THR A 578 6.74 2.74 32.78
C THR A 578 6.70 1.42 33.52
N GLY A 579 5.71 1.26 34.44
CA GLY A 579 5.64 0.09 35.30
C GLY A 579 6.77 -0.01 36.33
N SER A 580 7.44 1.09 36.64
CA SER A 580 8.63 1.09 37.51
C SER A 580 8.29 1.07 38.98
N GLY A 581 9.12 0.41 39.77
CA GLY A 581 8.95 0.32 41.22
C GLY A 581 9.25 1.65 41.92
N GLY A 582 8.56 1.91 43.05
CA GLY A 582 8.81 3.03 43.94
C GLY A 582 10.00 2.78 44.86
N GLY A 583 10.75 3.82 45.20
CA GLY A 583 11.89 3.77 46.12
C GLY A 583 11.45 3.51 47.58
N GLY A 584 12.21 2.75 48.30
CA GLY A 584 12.07 2.61 49.78
C GLY A 584 12.41 3.93 50.46
N GLY A 585 11.95 4.10 51.69
CA GLY A 585 12.20 5.30 52.47
C GLY A 585 12.43 5.04 53.95
N THR A 586 12.77 6.07 54.68
CA THR A 586 12.86 6.08 56.13
C THR A 586 11.68 6.79 56.77
N VAL A 587 10.99 7.67 56.06
CA VAL A 587 9.80 8.43 56.53
C VAL A 587 8.57 8.10 55.68
N THR A 588 8.69 8.20 54.41
CA THR A 588 7.71 7.78 53.40
C THR A 588 8.44 7.12 52.24
N SER A 589 7.80 6.20 51.60
CA SER A 589 8.35 5.54 50.41
C SER A 589 7.64 6.03 49.16
N GLY A 590 8.28 5.79 48.02
CA GLY A 590 7.74 6.13 46.71
C GLY A 590 6.63 5.18 46.30
N ALA A 591 5.62 5.73 45.64
CA ALA A 591 4.64 4.90 44.92
C ALA A 591 5.30 4.30 43.65
N GLY A 592 4.81 3.13 43.25
CA GLY A 592 5.18 2.59 41.93
C GLY A 592 4.55 3.40 40.79
N GLY A 593 5.17 3.36 39.62
CA GLY A 593 4.61 3.94 38.39
C GLY A 593 3.52 3.05 37.77
N SER A 594 2.51 3.64 37.22
CA SER A 594 1.51 2.92 36.42
C SER A 594 2.15 2.15 35.26
N GLY A 595 1.52 1.06 34.87
CA GLY A 595 1.87 0.29 33.67
C GLY A 595 1.55 1.02 32.37
N ILE A 596 1.76 0.32 31.29
CA ILE A 596 1.40 0.76 29.93
C ILE A 596 1.12 -0.47 29.06
N VAL A 597 0.16 -0.32 28.13
CA VAL A 597 -0.08 -1.30 27.09
C VAL A 597 0.13 -0.62 25.74
N ILE A 598 0.96 -1.21 24.91
CA ILE A 598 1.23 -0.73 23.55
C ILE A 598 0.97 -1.87 22.59
N VAL A 599 0.15 -1.60 21.58
CA VAL A 599 -0.19 -2.55 20.50
C VAL A 599 0.18 -1.89 19.19
N ARG A 600 0.85 -2.62 18.31
CA ARG A 600 1.09 -2.14 16.95
C ARG A 600 0.84 -3.22 15.92
N TYR A 601 0.54 -2.81 14.72
CA TYR A 601 0.37 -3.69 13.57
C TYR A 601 0.81 -2.98 12.29
N LEU A 602 1.17 -3.78 11.28
CA LEU A 602 1.47 -3.27 9.94
C LEU A 602 0.17 -2.83 9.26
N VAL A 603 0.16 -1.64 8.66
CA VAL A 603 -0.98 -1.15 7.86
C VAL A 603 -0.88 -1.59 6.39
N THR A 604 0.25 -2.16 6.00
CA THR A 604 0.45 -2.71 4.65
C THR A 604 0.06 -4.18 4.61
N GLY A 605 -0.77 -4.55 3.64
CA GLY A 605 -1.22 -5.94 3.47
C GLY A 605 -2.38 -6.37 4.39
N LEU A 606 -3.14 -5.41 4.92
CA LEU A 606 -4.38 -5.64 5.68
C LEU A 606 -5.54 -6.06 4.77
#